data_3d391d2135338b647b3502dbee706f4e
#
_entry.id   3d391d2135338b647b3502dbee706f4e
#
_cell.length_a   1.000
_cell.length_b   1.000
_cell.length_c   1.000
_cell.angle_alpha   90.00
_cell.angle_beta   90.00
_cell.angle_gamma   90.00
#
_symmetry.space_group_name_H-M   'P 1'
#
loop_
_entity.id
_entity.type
_entity.pdbx_description
1 polymer ?
#
loop_
_entity_poly.entity_id
_entity_poly.type
_entity_poly.pdbx_seq_one_letter_code
_entity_poly.pdbx_strand_id
1 'polypeptide(L)'
;MSEAVTMRVWIDADACPRAAKDQVIKFALKRKFEVLLVAGQSQVKPAFACVRLIVVPSGPDAADDYLVEHAEPGDLVICSDVPLADRLVKKGVAALDPRGREFDERNMGERLAVRNLFTDLRDQGQAGGGQAAYGERDRQAFANALDRLLTRLSRSQ
;
A
#
# COMPACT_ATOMS: atom_id res chain seq x y z
N MET A 1 28.10 16.20 -5.40
CA MET A 1 26.75 16.40 -5.03
C MET A 1 26.04 15.08 -4.80
N SER A 2 25.53 14.95 -3.69
CA SER A 2 24.83 13.70 -3.45
C SER A 2 23.41 13.83 -3.94
N GLU A 3 23.03 12.87 -4.71
CA GLU A 3 21.66 12.69 -5.04
C GLU A 3 20.95 12.23 -3.80
N ALA A 4 20.03 12.99 -3.34
CA ALA A 4 19.18 12.54 -2.27
C ALA A 4 18.47 11.29 -2.79
N VAL A 5 18.63 10.19 -2.10
CA VAL A 5 17.86 9.01 -2.45
C VAL A 5 16.41 9.33 -2.16
N THR A 6 15.64 9.52 -3.20
CA THR A 6 14.25 9.89 -3.05
C THR A 6 13.45 8.67 -2.68
N MET A 7 12.73 8.76 -1.58
CA MET A 7 11.82 7.71 -1.17
C MET A 7 10.74 7.54 -2.24
N ARG A 8 10.33 6.31 -2.46
CA ARG A 8 9.24 6.00 -3.38
C ARG A 8 8.10 5.37 -2.59
N VAL A 9 6.89 5.78 -2.94
CA VAL A 9 5.70 5.17 -2.37
C VAL A 9 4.96 4.46 -3.49
N TRP A 10 4.81 3.16 -3.35
CA TRP A 10 4.12 2.31 -4.31
C TRP A 10 2.70 2.06 -3.83
N ILE A 11 1.76 2.06 -4.74
CA ILE A 11 0.35 1.83 -4.39
C ILE A 11 -0.18 0.67 -5.23
N ASP A 12 -0.78 -0.32 -4.58
CA ASP A 12 -1.56 -1.35 -5.23
C ASP A 12 -2.87 -0.70 -5.65
N ALA A 13 -2.88 -0.12 -6.84
CA ALA A 13 -3.89 0.85 -7.25
C ALA A 13 -5.29 0.26 -7.40
N ASP A 14 -5.39 -1.01 -7.81
CA ASP A 14 -6.69 -1.64 -8.02
C ASP A 14 -7.44 -1.90 -6.71
N ALA A 15 -6.72 -1.99 -5.61
CA ALA A 15 -7.30 -2.30 -4.31
C ALA A 15 -7.27 -1.14 -3.33
N CYS A 16 -6.80 0.03 -3.74
CA CYS A 16 -6.65 1.16 -2.82
C CYS A 16 -7.80 2.15 -2.98
N PRO A 17 -8.45 2.53 -1.89
CA PRO A 17 -9.50 3.56 -1.96
C PRO A 17 -8.95 4.86 -2.52
N ARG A 18 -9.79 5.56 -3.28
CA ARG A 18 -9.39 6.83 -3.88
C ARG A 18 -8.95 7.86 -2.84
N ALA A 19 -9.65 7.90 -1.70
CA ALA A 19 -9.30 8.85 -0.64
C ALA A 19 -7.89 8.60 -0.12
N ALA A 20 -7.46 7.33 -0.03
CA ALA A 20 -6.10 7.00 0.39
C ALA A 20 -5.08 7.40 -0.67
N LYS A 21 -5.37 7.14 -1.95
CA LYS A 21 -4.50 7.58 -3.04
C LYS A 21 -4.30 9.09 -3.00
N ASP A 22 -5.38 9.83 -2.81
CA ASP A 22 -5.32 11.30 -2.77
C ASP A 22 -4.46 11.78 -1.62
N GLN A 23 -4.52 11.13 -0.47
CA GLN A 23 -3.67 11.48 0.67
C GLN A 23 -2.19 11.28 0.35
N VAL A 24 -1.85 10.15 -0.27
CA VAL A 24 -0.46 9.88 -0.64
C VAL A 24 0.05 10.96 -1.59
N ILE A 25 -0.77 11.34 -2.56
CA ILE A 25 -0.39 12.36 -3.54
C ILE A 25 -0.20 13.72 -2.87
N LYS A 26 -1.06 14.09 -1.93
CA LYS A 26 -0.90 15.33 -1.18
C LYS A 26 0.44 15.36 -0.44
N PHE A 27 0.77 14.27 0.23
CA PHE A 27 2.06 14.17 0.92
C PHE A 27 3.22 14.22 -0.06
N ALA A 28 3.07 13.59 -1.23
CA ALA A 28 4.12 13.58 -2.24
C ALA A 28 4.41 14.98 -2.77
N LEU A 29 3.37 15.77 -2.99
CA LEU A 29 3.54 17.14 -3.46
C LEU A 29 4.22 18.00 -2.39
N LYS A 30 3.92 17.75 -1.13
CA LYS A 30 4.46 18.52 -0.03
C LYS A 30 5.89 18.10 0.32
N ARG A 31 6.16 16.81 0.33
CA ARG A 31 7.45 16.27 0.78
C ARG A 31 8.35 15.84 -0.38
N LYS A 32 7.85 15.91 -1.60
CA LYS A 32 8.62 15.70 -2.84
C LYS A 32 9.20 14.29 -2.95
N PHE A 33 8.31 13.31 -2.98
CA PHE A 33 8.71 11.95 -3.31
C PHE A 33 7.88 11.46 -4.49
N GLU A 34 8.29 10.33 -5.07
CA GLU A 34 7.63 9.74 -6.22
C GLU A 34 6.54 8.76 -5.78
N VAL A 35 5.42 8.81 -6.48
CA VAL A 35 4.30 7.88 -6.27
C VAL A 35 4.16 7.00 -7.51
N LEU A 36 4.11 5.70 -7.30
CA LEU A 36 4.01 4.72 -8.38
C LEU A 36 2.72 3.92 -8.19
N LEU A 37 1.76 4.16 -9.07
CA LEU A 37 0.49 3.44 -9.05
C LEU A 37 0.66 2.20 -9.90
N VAL A 38 0.55 1.02 -9.30
CA VAL A 38 0.68 -0.25 -10.02
C VAL A 38 -0.71 -0.84 -10.19
N ALA A 39 -1.11 -1.08 -11.41
CA ALA A 39 -2.47 -1.52 -11.74
C ALA A 39 -2.45 -2.60 -12.81
N GLY A 40 -3.46 -3.46 -12.77
CA GLY A 40 -3.65 -4.48 -13.81
C GLY A 40 -4.36 -3.96 -15.04
N GLN A 41 -4.91 -2.76 -14.96
CA GLN A 41 -5.64 -2.13 -16.07
C GLN A 41 -5.27 -0.67 -16.15
N SER A 42 -5.27 -0.15 -17.38
CA SER A 42 -5.05 1.28 -17.60
C SER A 42 -6.16 2.09 -16.93
N GLN A 43 -5.77 3.15 -16.27
CA GLN A 43 -6.71 4.05 -15.63
C GLN A 43 -6.15 5.47 -15.68
N VAL A 44 -7.03 6.44 -15.46
CA VAL A 44 -6.62 7.83 -15.48
C VAL A 44 -5.80 8.11 -14.22
N LYS A 45 -4.60 8.67 -14.39
CA LYS A 45 -3.80 9.08 -13.26
C LYS A 45 -3.89 10.59 -13.08
N PRO A 46 -3.70 11.08 -11.85
CA PRO A 46 -3.59 12.53 -11.63
C PRO A 46 -2.42 13.11 -12.42
N ALA A 47 -2.60 14.31 -12.92
CA ALA A 47 -1.62 14.94 -13.80
C ALA A 47 -0.52 15.66 -13.03
N PHE A 48 0.21 14.91 -12.21
CA PHE A 48 1.34 15.42 -11.45
C PHE A 48 2.61 14.69 -11.87
N ALA A 49 3.67 15.42 -12.02
CA ALA A 49 4.96 14.85 -12.47
C ALA A 49 5.47 13.77 -11.51
N CYS A 50 5.15 13.89 -10.22
CA CYS A 50 5.60 12.92 -9.23
C CYS A 50 4.79 11.62 -9.22
N VAL A 51 3.70 11.55 -9.99
CA VAL A 51 2.82 10.38 -10.01
C VAL A 51 2.97 9.67 -11.33
N ARG A 52 3.28 8.37 -11.27
CA ARG A 52 3.43 7.52 -12.46
C ARG A 52 2.47 6.35 -12.34
N LEU A 53 1.91 5.95 -13.48
CA LEU A 53 1.06 4.77 -13.55
C LEU A 53 1.83 3.66 -14.25
N ILE A 54 1.88 2.50 -13.63
CA ILE A 54 2.52 1.32 -14.19
C ILE A 54 1.43 0.28 -14.38
N VAL A 55 1.16 -0.06 -15.65
CA VAL A 55 0.16 -1.07 -15.97
C VAL A 55 0.91 -2.38 -16.22
N VAL A 56 0.57 -3.39 -15.41
CA VAL A 56 1.20 -4.71 -15.56
C VAL A 56 0.30 -5.62 -16.36
N PRO A 57 0.86 -6.67 -16.98
CA PRO A 57 0.02 -7.62 -17.72
C PRO A 57 -1.05 -8.22 -16.84
N SER A 58 -2.20 -8.54 -17.41
CA SER A 58 -3.29 -9.13 -16.65
C SER A 58 -2.89 -10.52 -16.14
N GLY A 59 -3.35 -10.82 -14.94
CA GLY A 59 -3.06 -12.07 -14.29
C GLY A 59 -3.28 -11.89 -12.80
N PRO A 60 -3.65 -12.97 -12.07
CA PRO A 60 -4.08 -12.81 -10.68
C PRO A 60 -3.02 -12.23 -9.76
N ASP A 61 -1.75 -12.49 -10.02
CA ASP A 61 -0.70 -12.03 -9.13
C ASP A 61 0.27 -11.07 -9.78
N ALA A 62 -0.05 -10.56 -10.96
CA ALA A 62 0.91 -9.74 -11.71
C ALA A 62 1.30 -8.46 -10.98
N ALA A 63 0.33 -7.75 -10.41
CA ALA A 63 0.62 -6.52 -9.68
C ALA A 63 1.38 -6.82 -8.39
N ASP A 64 1.00 -7.88 -7.68
CA ASP A 64 1.68 -8.28 -6.46
C ASP A 64 3.15 -8.62 -6.73
N ASP A 65 3.38 -9.44 -7.76
CA ASP A 65 4.74 -9.83 -8.13
C ASP A 65 5.58 -8.62 -8.53
N TYR A 66 4.98 -7.71 -9.29
CA TYR A 66 5.68 -6.48 -9.69
C TYR A 66 6.10 -5.67 -8.47
N LEU A 67 5.19 -5.49 -7.51
CA LEU A 67 5.48 -4.72 -6.30
C LEU A 67 6.61 -5.36 -5.48
N VAL A 68 6.55 -6.67 -5.29
CA VAL A 68 7.58 -7.37 -4.53
C VAL A 68 8.93 -7.30 -5.23
N GLU A 69 8.92 -7.39 -6.54
CA GLU A 69 10.16 -7.37 -7.32
C GLU A 69 10.82 -6.00 -7.32
N HIS A 70 10.04 -4.94 -7.42
CA HIS A 70 10.58 -3.60 -7.66
C HIS A 70 10.68 -2.70 -6.42
N ALA A 71 9.86 -2.91 -5.41
CA ALA A 71 9.96 -2.12 -4.18
C ALA A 71 11.19 -2.55 -3.39
N GLU A 72 11.90 -1.58 -2.85
CA GLU A 72 13.16 -1.83 -2.15
C GLU A 72 13.07 -1.36 -0.70
N PRO A 73 13.92 -1.88 0.20
CA PRO A 73 13.99 -1.33 1.55
C PRO A 73 14.21 0.18 1.51
N GLY A 74 13.47 0.91 2.31
CA GLY A 74 13.43 2.37 2.26
C GLY A 74 12.22 2.91 1.54
N ASP A 75 11.58 2.08 0.72
CA ASP A 75 10.30 2.43 0.07
C ASP A 75 9.14 2.08 0.97
N LEU A 76 7.98 2.59 0.64
CA LEU A 76 6.72 2.27 1.32
C LEU A 76 5.75 1.73 0.28
N VAL A 77 5.02 0.67 0.62
CA VAL A 77 3.98 0.13 -0.24
C VAL A 77 2.63 0.24 0.47
N ILE A 78 1.65 0.79 -0.22
CA ILE A 78 0.27 0.87 0.29
C ILE A 78 -0.51 -0.28 -0.31
N CYS A 79 -0.96 -1.20 0.53
CA CYS A 79 -1.69 -2.37 0.09
C CYS A 79 -2.59 -2.90 1.21
N SER A 80 -3.66 -3.60 0.83
CA SER A 80 -4.54 -4.22 1.83
C SER A 80 -4.47 -5.75 1.78
N ASP A 81 -3.78 -6.31 0.80
CA ASP A 81 -3.64 -7.75 0.66
C ASP A 81 -2.59 -8.27 1.65
N VAL A 82 -3.02 -9.07 2.62
CA VAL A 82 -2.13 -9.55 3.68
C VAL A 82 -1.01 -10.45 3.15
N PRO A 83 -1.28 -11.42 2.24
CA PRO A 83 -0.17 -12.19 1.67
C PRO A 83 0.86 -11.35 0.94
N LEU A 84 0.45 -10.31 0.22
CA LEU A 84 1.38 -9.39 -0.42
C LEU A 84 2.21 -8.65 0.62
N ALA A 85 1.56 -8.14 1.67
CA ALA A 85 2.25 -7.43 2.74
C ALA A 85 3.28 -8.33 3.42
N ASP A 86 2.96 -9.60 3.62
CA ASP A 86 3.90 -10.56 4.21
C ASP A 86 5.16 -10.69 3.35
N ARG A 87 5.00 -10.80 2.04
CA ARG A 87 6.14 -10.89 1.12
C ARG A 87 7.01 -9.62 1.20
N LEU A 88 6.37 -8.46 1.27
CA LEU A 88 7.08 -7.18 1.36
C LEU A 88 7.84 -7.04 2.67
N VAL A 89 7.19 -7.38 3.77
CA VAL A 89 7.81 -7.29 5.10
C VAL A 89 9.04 -8.20 5.17
N LYS A 90 8.94 -9.39 4.60
CA LYS A 90 10.08 -10.33 4.56
C LYS A 90 11.24 -9.79 3.73
N LYS A 91 10.97 -8.95 2.76
CA LYS A 91 11.99 -8.30 1.96
C LYS A 91 12.60 -7.08 2.67
N GLY A 92 11.98 -6.64 3.75
CA GLY A 92 12.41 -5.44 4.47
C GLY A 92 11.77 -4.16 3.97
N VAL A 93 10.68 -4.28 3.21
CA VAL A 93 9.96 -3.15 2.65
C VAL A 93 8.79 -2.79 3.57
N ALA A 94 8.64 -1.52 3.90
CA ALA A 94 7.54 -1.08 4.75
C ALA A 94 6.21 -1.20 3.99
N ALA A 95 5.18 -1.66 4.68
CA ALA A 95 3.86 -1.81 4.09
C ALA A 95 2.80 -1.23 5.03
N LEU A 96 1.85 -0.51 4.45
CA LEU A 96 0.80 0.18 5.19
C LEU A 96 -0.55 -0.07 4.53
N ASP A 97 -1.52 -0.42 5.33
CA ASP A 97 -2.90 -0.63 4.91
C ASP A 97 -3.59 0.74 4.76
N PRO A 98 -4.51 0.90 3.79
CA PRO A 98 -5.21 2.18 3.63
C PRO A 98 -6.03 2.63 4.84
N ARG A 99 -6.28 1.76 5.79
CA ARG A 99 -6.99 2.12 7.02
C ARG A 99 -6.04 2.50 8.15
N GLY A 100 -4.74 2.62 7.87
CA GLY A 100 -3.76 3.13 8.80
C GLY A 100 -3.04 2.10 9.63
N ARG A 101 -3.14 0.84 9.29
CA ARG A 101 -2.45 -0.22 10.02
C ARG A 101 -1.15 -0.57 9.32
N GLU A 102 -0.06 -0.49 10.03
CA GLU A 102 1.22 -0.91 9.50
C GLU A 102 1.37 -2.41 9.63
N PHE A 103 1.87 -3.05 8.58
CA PHE A 103 2.23 -4.47 8.63
C PHE A 103 3.65 -4.61 9.16
N ASP A 104 3.86 -5.52 10.10
CA ASP A 104 5.22 -5.80 10.59
C ASP A 104 5.34 -7.28 10.90
N GLU A 105 6.58 -7.73 11.15
CA GLU A 105 6.83 -9.14 11.36
C GLU A 105 6.10 -9.70 12.57
N ARG A 106 5.88 -8.86 13.59
CA ARG A 106 5.24 -9.31 14.81
C ARG A 106 3.76 -9.59 14.63
N ASN A 107 3.09 -8.83 13.76
CA ASN A 107 1.65 -8.99 13.61
C ASN A 107 1.24 -9.79 12.38
N MET A 108 2.21 -10.21 11.52
CA MET A 108 1.87 -10.89 10.28
C MET A 108 1.18 -12.23 10.49
N GLY A 109 1.67 -13.03 11.44
CA GLY A 109 1.06 -14.33 11.69
C GLY A 109 -0.40 -14.21 12.09
N GLU A 110 -0.70 -13.29 12.99
CA GLU A 110 -2.06 -13.05 13.44
C GLU A 110 -2.93 -12.52 12.30
N ARG A 111 -2.41 -11.59 11.50
CA ARG A 111 -3.18 -11.02 10.40
C ARG A 111 -3.48 -12.04 9.32
N LEU A 112 -2.53 -12.93 9.02
CA LEU A 112 -2.76 -14.02 8.08
C LEU A 112 -3.81 -14.97 8.59
N ALA A 113 -3.79 -15.30 9.88
CA ALA A 113 -4.77 -16.18 10.49
C ALA A 113 -6.17 -15.57 10.42
N VAL A 114 -6.30 -14.29 10.72
CA VAL A 114 -7.57 -13.59 10.65
C VAL A 114 -8.09 -13.56 9.21
N ARG A 115 -7.23 -13.27 8.26
CA ARG A 115 -7.59 -13.24 6.85
C ARG A 115 -8.10 -14.61 6.39
N ASN A 116 -7.43 -15.68 6.80
CA ASN A 116 -7.83 -17.04 6.42
C ASN A 116 -9.17 -17.40 7.05
N LEU A 117 -9.40 -17.00 8.29
CA LEU A 117 -10.68 -17.22 8.95
C LEU A 117 -11.83 -16.55 8.19
N PHE A 118 -11.65 -15.29 7.79
CA PHE A 118 -12.70 -14.60 7.04
C PHE A 118 -12.93 -15.22 5.67
N THR A 119 -11.89 -15.71 5.03
CA THR A 119 -12.04 -16.42 3.76
C THR A 119 -12.86 -17.69 3.94
N ASP A 120 -12.56 -18.48 4.96
CA ASP A 120 -13.29 -19.70 5.26
C ASP A 120 -14.76 -19.42 5.56
N LEU A 121 -15.05 -18.38 6.33
CA LEU A 121 -16.41 -18.01 6.64
C LEU A 121 -17.21 -17.61 5.40
N ARG A 122 -16.58 -16.88 4.50
CA ARG A 122 -17.23 -16.50 3.23
C ARG A 122 -17.50 -17.72 2.37
N ASP A 123 -16.55 -18.65 2.31
CA ASP A 123 -16.71 -19.89 1.54
C ASP A 123 -17.85 -20.72 2.08
N GLN A 124 -18.10 -20.66 3.38
CA GLN A 124 -19.20 -21.35 4.02
C GLN A 124 -20.51 -20.55 3.95
N GLY A 125 -20.48 -19.37 3.36
CA GLY A 125 -21.66 -18.54 3.23
C GLY A 125 -22.13 -17.91 4.54
N GLN A 126 -21.26 -17.87 5.54
CA GLN A 126 -21.63 -17.36 6.86
C GLN A 126 -21.25 -15.91 7.09
N ALA A 127 -20.30 -15.40 6.37
CA ALA A 127 -19.92 -14.02 6.53
C ALA A 127 -20.81 -13.16 5.69
N GLY A 128 -21.60 -12.32 6.34
CA GLY A 128 -22.38 -11.33 5.62
C GLY A 128 -21.48 -10.12 5.38
N GLY A 129 -21.35 -9.69 4.20
CA GLY A 129 -20.65 -8.51 3.85
C GLY A 129 -19.20 -8.52 4.27
N GLY A 130 -18.42 -7.71 3.81
CA GLY A 130 -17.02 -7.62 4.14
C GLY A 130 -16.76 -6.52 5.14
N GLN A 131 -15.68 -5.82 4.91
CA GLN A 131 -15.30 -4.71 5.75
C GLN A 131 -16.30 -3.57 5.63
N ALA A 132 -16.38 -2.76 6.68
CA ALA A 132 -17.16 -1.54 6.63
C ALA A 132 -16.62 -0.63 5.52
N ALA A 133 -17.47 0.22 4.99
CA ALA A 133 -17.06 1.17 3.97
C ALA A 133 -15.94 2.06 4.48
N TYR A 134 -15.07 2.47 3.59
CA TYR A 134 -13.97 3.36 3.90
C TYR A 134 -14.54 4.74 4.27
N GLY A 135 -14.27 5.20 5.48
CA GLY A 135 -14.85 6.44 5.97
C GLY A 135 -13.81 7.42 6.49
N GLU A 136 -14.31 8.47 7.08
CA GLU A 136 -13.47 9.57 7.57
C GLU A 136 -12.48 9.10 8.65
N ARG A 137 -12.92 8.20 9.52
CA ARG A 137 -12.03 7.65 10.56
C ARG A 137 -10.85 6.91 9.94
N ASP A 138 -11.13 6.14 8.88
CA ASP A 138 -10.08 5.40 8.17
C ASP A 138 -9.12 6.37 7.49
N ARG A 139 -9.66 7.39 6.86
CA ARG A 139 -8.86 8.41 6.18
C ARG A 139 -7.93 9.12 7.17
N GLN A 140 -8.45 9.49 8.32
CA GLN A 140 -7.66 10.17 9.35
C GLN A 140 -6.58 9.25 9.92
N ALA A 141 -6.93 8.00 10.20
CA ALA A 141 -5.96 7.03 10.71
C ALA A 141 -4.85 6.78 9.69
N PHE A 142 -5.24 6.70 8.41
CA PHE A 142 -4.25 6.52 7.34
C PHE A 142 -3.32 7.72 7.25
N ALA A 143 -3.86 8.94 7.29
CA ALA A 143 -3.04 10.16 7.20
C ALA A 143 -2.03 10.21 8.35
N ASN A 144 -2.46 9.87 9.55
CA ASN A 144 -1.57 9.89 10.72
C ASN A 144 -0.47 8.83 10.60
N ALA A 145 -0.82 7.62 10.17
CA ALA A 145 0.15 6.56 10.00
C ALA A 145 1.13 6.87 8.88
N LEU A 146 0.62 7.41 7.78
CA LEU A 146 1.43 7.79 6.64
C LEU A 146 2.47 8.84 7.03
N ASP A 147 2.03 9.87 7.74
CA ASP A 147 2.94 10.92 8.21
C ASP A 147 4.07 10.33 9.06
N ARG A 148 3.71 9.48 10.00
CA ARG A 148 4.67 8.84 10.90
C ARG A 148 5.67 7.97 10.14
N LEU A 149 5.16 7.16 9.22
CA LEU A 149 6.01 6.27 8.42
C LEU A 149 6.93 7.03 7.47
N LEU A 150 6.41 8.04 6.79
CA LEU A 150 7.22 8.84 5.88
C LEU A 150 8.36 9.53 6.62
N THR A 151 8.07 10.04 7.81
CA THR A 151 9.10 10.69 8.62
C THR A 151 10.16 9.67 9.04
N ARG A 152 9.75 8.49 9.47
CA ARG A 152 10.69 7.45 9.87
C ARG A 152 11.58 6.99 8.71
N LEU A 153 10.98 6.78 7.55
CA LEU A 153 11.72 6.31 6.38
C LEU A 153 12.67 7.38 5.85
N SER A 154 12.27 8.65 5.92
CA SER A 154 13.16 9.76 5.52
C SER A 154 14.42 9.81 6.36
N ARG A 155 14.29 9.54 7.64
CA ARG A 155 15.43 9.56 8.56
C ARG A 155 16.39 8.40 8.33
N SER A 156 15.90 7.33 7.74
CA SER A 156 16.71 6.14 7.51
C SER A 156 17.56 6.22 6.26
N GLN A 157 17.34 7.24 5.43
CA GLN A 157 18.03 7.36 4.15
C GLN A 157 19.15 8.36 4.20
#